data_743dc8dfe6ccaadcd9133973b6269497
#
_entry.id   743dc8dfe6ccaadcd9133973b6269497
#
_cell.length_a   1.000
_cell.length_b   1.000
_cell.length_c   1.000
_cell.angle_alpha   90.00
_cell.angle_beta   90.00
_cell.angle_gamma   90.00
#
_symmetry.space_group_name_H-M   'P 1'
#
loop_
_entity.id
_entity.type
_entity.pdbx_description
1 polymer ?
#
loop_
_entity_poly.entity_id
_entity_poly.type
_entity_poly.pdbx_seq_one_letter_code
_entity_poly.pdbx_strand_id
1 'polypeptide(L)'
;MYYNLIMNMNYVNNKYDCIVVGAGHAGCEAAIAAARLGLQVLLCTLNADNIALMPCNPAIGGPAKSTLVREIDALGGVMGEAADATYMQMKVLNSSKGPAVRALRAQSDKKAYMAYMRNVIEGIENIHIRQACIVELKLTDGKVSSVVDEFGIEHFAPSVILTTGTSLDGKIYIGLKAYPAGRLGEMPAIGLSDSLRSHGLILKKLKTGTPPRVDKRTIDYSKMTLQPGDKELNFYSFRPNRPVRPQYDCYLTRTNELTHKIIMDNLDKSPLYSGMIKSIGPRYCPSIEDKVVRFANNPSHHIFIEPEGLNTYEMYIQGFSSSLPADVQVRMLRTLPGLENAHVIKPAYAVEYDYVPASQISHSLMTKSIDGLFLAGQINGTSGYEEAAGQGLIAGINAFNYLNGSEMLELSRSSSYIGTLIDDLVTKDIEEPYRMLTSRSEFRLLLRQDNADERLTPIGHKVGLIDDVQYKRFTDKQELIQRQIELLKETKLSKSDEVDRILAQHNEGIDRGIRLYELLKRPNISYPIIQELTKDANFDIPKDVYESVEILIKYDGYLKRQTEQVDNSEKLEKFRIPENIDYTSIPHISTETRDRLIKIRPKTLAQASRIGGVKPADISILMVLLERHQFSTVQES
;
A
#
# COMPACT_ATOMS: atom_id res chain seq x y z
N MET A 1 27.68 49.60 -0.92
CA MET A 1 27.47 49.10 0.42
C MET A 1 26.03 48.52 0.61
N TYR A 2 24.99 49.16 0.10
CA TYR A 2 23.60 48.67 0.17
C TYR A 2 23.35 47.40 -0.66
N TYR A 3 24.00 47.22 -1.82
CA TYR A 3 23.86 46.03 -2.69
C TYR A 3 24.43 44.77 -2.06
N ASN A 4 25.47 44.86 -1.24
CA ASN A 4 26.05 43.72 -0.52
C ASN A 4 25.28 43.36 0.77
N LEU A 5 24.44 44.25 1.29
CA LEU A 5 23.54 43.95 2.43
C LEU A 5 22.31 43.14 1.97
N ILE A 6 21.83 43.36 0.75
CA ILE A 6 20.68 42.63 0.17
C ILE A 6 21.07 41.19 -0.18
N MET A 7 22.33 40.94 -0.56
CA MET A 7 22.82 39.58 -0.89
C MET A 7 23.10 38.73 0.39
N ASN A 8 23.14 39.33 1.58
CA ASN A 8 23.34 38.59 2.85
C ASN A 8 22.07 38.40 3.68
N MET A 9 20.92 38.77 3.16
CA MET A 9 19.64 38.42 3.78
C MET A 9 19.20 37.04 3.26
N ASN A 10 19.84 35.97 3.74
CA ASN A 10 19.30 34.63 3.65
C ASN A 10 17.99 34.57 4.47
N TYR A 11 16.93 35.15 3.94
CA TYR A 11 15.59 35.15 4.54
C TYR A 11 14.88 33.79 4.50
N VAL A 12 15.46 32.79 3.83
CA VAL A 12 14.93 31.43 3.77
C VAL A 12 16.06 30.47 4.08
N ASN A 13 15.90 29.66 5.12
CA ASN A 13 16.78 28.52 5.32
C ASN A 13 16.47 27.51 4.21
N ASN A 14 17.30 27.50 3.16
CA ASN A 14 17.11 26.66 1.97
C ASN A 14 17.93 25.37 2.01
N LYS A 15 18.52 25.05 3.16
CA LYS A 15 19.35 23.85 3.34
C LYS A 15 18.66 22.85 4.26
N TYR A 16 18.49 21.65 3.76
CA TYR A 16 17.85 20.53 4.44
C TYR A 16 18.72 19.27 4.28
N ASP A 17 18.46 18.25 5.08
CA ASP A 17 19.05 16.93 4.90
C ASP A 17 18.29 16.13 3.83
N CYS A 18 16.96 16.29 3.81
CA CYS A 18 16.09 15.59 2.88
C CYS A 18 14.96 16.51 2.39
N ILE A 19 14.67 16.47 1.10
CA ILE A 19 13.48 17.12 0.50
C ILE A 19 12.52 16.06 0.03
N VAL A 20 11.25 16.13 0.47
CA VAL A 20 10.16 15.26 0.02
C VAL A 20 9.24 16.07 -0.89
N VAL A 21 9.06 15.63 -2.13
CA VAL A 21 8.25 16.30 -3.14
C VAL A 21 6.92 15.58 -3.31
N GLY A 22 5.86 16.20 -2.81
CA GLY A 22 4.50 15.65 -2.76
C GLY A 22 4.11 15.23 -1.33
N ALA A 23 2.94 15.68 -0.86
CA ALA A 23 2.41 15.37 0.47
C ALA A 23 1.18 14.44 0.40
N GLY A 24 1.19 13.46 -0.51
CA GLY A 24 0.27 12.32 -0.50
C GLY A 24 0.68 11.29 0.55
N HIS A 25 0.06 10.10 0.55
CA HIS A 25 0.35 9.06 1.55
C HIS A 25 1.83 8.66 1.59
N ALA A 26 2.49 8.56 0.43
CA ALA A 26 3.92 8.26 0.37
C ALA A 26 4.77 9.39 0.97
N GLY A 27 4.49 10.65 0.59
CA GLY A 27 5.25 11.79 1.09
C GLY A 27 5.09 12.03 2.57
N CYS A 28 3.88 11.83 3.11
CA CYS A 28 3.64 11.93 4.55
C CYS A 28 4.47 10.91 5.34
N GLU A 29 4.39 9.63 4.97
CA GLU A 29 5.15 8.58 5.67
C GLU A 29 6.67 8.77 5.50
N ALA A 30 7.13 9.19 4.31
CA ALA A 30 8.55 9.47 4.06
C ALA A 30 9.06 10.62 4.92
N ALA A 31 8.34 11.75 4.95
CA ALA A 31 8.74 12.91 5.73
C ALA A 31 8.74 12.63 7.23
N ILE A 32 7.69 11.96 7.73
CA ILE A 32 7.58 11.58 9.14
C ILE A 32 8.71 10.62 9.54
N ALA A 33 8.98 9.60 8.74
CA ALA A 33 10.04 8.64 9.03
C ALA A 33 11.43 9.31 9.05
N ALA A 34 11.77 10.07 8.01
CA ALA A 34 13.04 10.77 7.91
C ALA A 34 13.25 11.76 9.07
N ALA A 35 12.22 12.51 9.42
CA ALA A 35 12.29 13.49 10.50
C ALA A 35 12.36 12.86 11.89
N ARG A 36 11.59 11.79 12.15
CA ARG A 36 11.68 11.05 13.42
C ARG A 36 13.04 10.39 13.64
N LEU A 37 13.76 10.10 12.56
CA LEU A 37 15.16 9.63 12.61
C LEU A 37 16.17 10.77 12.76
N GLY A 38 15.74 12.02 12.79
CA GLY A 38 16.56 13.19 13.11
C GLY A 38 16.94 14.07 11.92
N LEU A 39 16.48 13.79 10.69
CA LEU A 39 16.77 14.63 9.54
C LEU A 39 15.96 15.92 9.55
N GLN A 40 16.56 17.02 9.08
CA GLN A 40 15.84 18.26 8.74
C GLN A 40 15.16 18.07 7.38
N VAL A 41 13.83 18.06 7.36
CA VAL A 41 13.03 17.70 6.19
C VAL A 41 12.27 18.92 5.65
N LEU A 42 12.37 19.15 4.32
CA LEU A 42 11.46 20.02 3.60
C LEU A 42 10.38 19.17 2.90
N LEU A 43 9.12 19.34 3.26
CA LEU A 43 7.98 18.72 2.60
C LEU A 43 7.32 19.71 1.63
N CYS A 44 7.57 19.56 0.34
CA CYS A 44 6.96 20.37 -0.72
C CYS A 44 5.63 19.77 -1.17
N THR A 45 4.60 20.59 -1.33
CA THR A 45 3.29 20.17 -1.84
C THR A 45 2.65 21.25 -2.71
N LEU A 46 1.89 20.87 -3.72
CA LEU A 46 1.13 21.80 -4.57
C LEU A 46 0.06 22.56 -3.79
N ASN A 47 -0.50 21.91 -2.75
CA ASN A 47 -1.53 22.51 -1.91
C ASN A 47 -1.41 21.95 -0.48
N ALA A 48 -1.05 22.81 0.48
CA ALA A 48 -0.89 22.45 1.88
C ALA A 48 -2.21 22.01 2.55
N ASP A 49 -3.36 22.45 2.03
CA ASP A 49 -4.67 22.05 2.55
C ASP A 49 -5.09 20.63 2.10
N ASN A 50 -4.33 20.04 1.18
CA ASN A 50 -4.60 18.70 0.63
C ASN A 50 -3.56 17.65 1.05
N ILE A 51 -2.81 17.89 2.14
CA ILE A 51 -1.91 16.89 2.74
C ILE A 51 -2.70 15.62 3.06
N ALA A 52 -2.17 14.45 2.69
CA ALA A 52 -2.77 13.13 2.86
C ALA A 52 -4.20 12.99 2.27
N LEU A 53 -4.55 13.77 1.24
CA LEU A 53 -5.85 13.67 0.60
C LEU A 53 -6.09 12.27 0.02
N MET A 54 -7.30 11.74 0.25
CA MET A 54 -7.83 10.54 -0.39
C MET A 54 -8.65 10.93 -1.64
N PRO A 55 -8.06 11.03 -2.83
CA PRO A 55 -8.79 11.54 -4.01
C PRO A 55 -9.79 10.55 -4.58
N CYS A 56 -9.63 9.27 -4.28
CA CYS A 56 -10.51 8.20 -4.70
C CYS A 56 -11.38 7.72 -3.51
N ASN A 57 -11.53 6.43 -3.31
CA ASN A 57 -12.29 5.85 -2.21
C ASN A 57 -11.76 6.34 -0.85
N PRO A 58 -12.59 6.92 0.05
CA PRO A 58 -12.19 7.30 1.39
C PRO A 58 -12.13 6.08 2.32
N ALA A 59 -11.37 5.06 1.95
CA ALA A 59 -11.22 3.85 2.73
C ALA A 59 -9.78 3.36 2.72
N ILE A 60 -9.35 2.84 3.86
CA ILE A 60 -8.04 2.21 4.07
C ILE A 60 -8.24 0.72 4.26
N GLY A 61 -7.35 -0.11 3.69
CA GLY A 61 -7.32 -1.56 3.86
C GLY A 61 -8.10 -2.34 2.83
N GLY A 62 -8.56 -3.52 3.23
CA GLY A 62 -9.08 -4.56 2.35
C GLY A 62 -8.06 -5.66 2.08
N PRO A 63 -8.40 -6.68 1.25
CA PRO A 63 -7.52 -7.84 1.03
C PRO A 63 -6.10 -7.46 0.61
N ALA A 64 -5.09 -8.02 1.27
CA ALA A 64 -3.67 -7.70 1.22
C ALA A 64 -3.30 -6.29 1.74
N LYS A 65 -4.14 -5.29 1.51
CA LYS A 65 -3.88 -3.91 1.89
C LYS A 65 -3.91 -3.69 3.40
N SER A 66 -4.81 -4.38 4.11
CA SER A 66 -4.82 -4.36 5.59
C SER A 66 -3.50 -4.87 6.18
N THR A 67 -2.86 -5.83 5.52
CA THR A 67 -1.53 -6.30 5.94
C THR A 67 -0.48 -5.21 5.74
N LEU A 68 -0.50 -4.51 4.58
CA LEU A 68 0.40 -3.36 4.36
C LEU A 68 0.23 -2.29 5.45
N VAL A 69 -1.01 -1.92 5.80
CA VAL A 69 -1.27 -0.91 6.86
C VAL A 69 -0.69 -1.35 8.21
N ARG A 70 -0.91 -2.61 8.57
CA ARG A 70 -0.36 -3.17 9.81
C ARG A 70 1.17 -3.29 9.78
N GLU A 71 1.75 -3.57 8.62
CA GLU A 71 3.21 -3.58 8.44
C GLU A 71 3.80 -2.17 8.54
N ILE A 72 3.11 -1.15 8.00
CA ILE A 72 3.48 0.25 8.15
C ILE A 72 3.46 0.65 9.64
N ASP A 73 2.42 0.30 10.38
CA ASP A 73 2.30 0.58 11.82
C ASP A 73 3.38 -0.14 12.63
N ALA A 74 3.64 -1.42 12.33
CA ALA A 74 4.67 -2.23 12.99
C ALA A 74 6.10 -1.68 12.79
N LEU A 75 6.35 -1.00 11.68
CA LEU A 75 7.61 -0.29 11.39
C LEU A 75 7.67 1.12 12.00
N GLY A 76 6.58 1.64 12.57
CA GLY A 76 6.53 2.98 13.17
C GLY A 76 5.89 4.05 12.30
N GLY A 77 5.24 3.70 11.16
CA GLY A 77 4.45 4.61 10.35
C GLY A 77 3.14 5.04 11.02
N VAL A 78 2.37 5.91 10.39
CA VAL A 78 1.23 6.63 10.98
C VAL A 78 -0.12 6.27 10.33
N MET A 79 -0.13 5.70 9.13
CA MET A 79 -1.38 5.42 8.40
C MET A 79 -2.38 4.59 9.21
N GLY A 80 -1.92 3.60 9.99
CA GLY A 80 -2.76 2.75 10.83
C GLY A 80 -3.47 3.55 11.92
N GLU A 81 -2.72 4.38 12.64
CA GLU A 81 -3.27 5.26 13.68
C GLU A 81 -4.27 6.27 13.11
N ALA A 82 -3.92 6.91 11.98
CA ALA A 82 -4.78 7.87 11.34
C ALA A 82 -6.10 7.23 10.88
N ALA A 83 -6.07 6.01 10.35
CA ALA A 83 -7.26 5.24 9.98
C ALA A 83 -8.11 4.91 11.21
N ASP A 84 -7.49 4.45 12.31
CA ASP A 84 -8.17 4.13 13.57
C ASP A 84 -8.77 5.37 14.24
N ALA A 85 -8.09 6.51 14.15
CA ALA A 85 -8.57 7.77 14.71
C ALA A 85 -9.74 8.40 13.94
N THR A 86 -9.94 8.04 12.67
CA THR A 86 -10.84 8.76 11.76
C THR A 86 -11.85 7.89 11.02
N TYR A 87 -11.97 6.60 11.40
CA TYR A 87 -12.94 5.70 10.78
C TYR A 87 -14.38 6.17 11.00
N MET A 88 -15.21 5.92 10.02
CA MET A 88 -16.66 6.00 10.10
C MET A 88 -17.30 4.60 10.13
N GLN A 89 -16.62 3.62 9.58
CA GLN A 89 -17.02 2.22 9.63
C GLN A 89 -15.81 1.31 9.60
N MET A 90 -15.81 0.30 10.45
CA MET A 90 -14.84 -0.79 10.47
C MET A 90 -15.49 -2.11 10.06
N LYS A 91 -14.83 -2.87 9.19
CA LYS A 91 -15.34 -4.17 8.75
C LYS A 91 -14.20 -5.16 8.47
N VAL A 92 -14.32 -6.38 8.96
CA VAL A 92 -13.44 -7.49 8.61
C VAL A 92 -14.01 -8.20 7.39
N LEU A 93 -13.33 -8.06 6.26
CA LEU A 93 -13.66 -8.76 5.03
C LEU A 93 -13.13 -10.20 5.11
N ASN A 94 -13.82 -11.13 4.42
CA ASN A 94 -13.46 -12.56 4.41
C ASN A 94 -13.41 -13.18 5.81
N SER A 95 -14.22 -12.74 6.76
CA SER A 95 -14.26 -13.26 8.14
C SER A 95 -14.50 -14.77 8.21
N SER A 96 -15.29 -15.33 7.27
CA SER A 96 -15.54 -16.76 7.12
C SER A 96 -14.42 -17.54 6.45
N LYS A 97 -13.37 -16.87 5.95
CA LYS A 97 -12.20 -17.50 5.34
C LYS A 97 -11.08 -17.68 6.35
N GLY A 98 -10.03 -18.43 5.96
CA GLY A 98 -8.84 -18.60 6.79
C GLY A 98 -8.06 -17.28 7.01
N PRO A 99 -7.17 -17.25 8.04
CA PRO A 99 -6.48 -16.02 8.48
C PRO A 99 -5.63 -15.36 7.39
N ALA A 100 -5.11 -16.12 6.43
CA ALA A 100 -4.29 -15.62 5.33
C ALA A 100 -4.99 -14.61 4.38
N VAL A 101 -6.32 -14.52 4.42
CA VAL A 101 -7.11 -13.65 3.54
C VAL A 101 -8.12 -12.77 4.29
N ARG A 102 -8.20 -12.90 5.62
CA ARG A 102 -8.96 -11.95 6.45
C ARG A 102 -8.35 -10.56 6.30
N ALA A 103 -9.19 -9.55 6.18
CA ALA A 103 -8.72 -8.22 5.90
C ALA A 103 -9.60 -7.16 6.56
N LEU A 104 -9.00 -6.30 7.35
CA LEU A 104 -9.67 -5.14 7.92
C LEU A 104 -9.85 -4.07 6.84
N ARG A 105 -11.01 -3.40 6.85
CA ARG A 105 -11.29 -2.24 6.03
C ARG A 105 -11.95 -1.16 6.87
N ALA A 106 -11.35 0.03 6.87
CA ALA A 106 -11.90 1.22 7.48
C ALA A 106 -12.43 2.17 6.41
N GLN A 107 -13.71 2.50 6.48
CA GLN A 107 -14.24 3.68 5.79
C GLN A 107 -13.86 4.89 6.63
N SER A 108 -13.12 5.84 6.08
CA SER A 108 -12.56 6.97 6.82
C SER A 108 -13.33 8.27 6.54
N ASP A 109 -13.43 9.14 7.55
CA ASP A 109 -13.77 10.54 7.32
C ASP A 109 -12.57 11.21 6.66
N LYS A 110 -12.72 11.52 5.38
CA LYS A 110 -11.65 12.04 4.52
C LYS A 110 -11.02 13.32 5.07
N LYS A 111 -11.84 14.26 5.57
CA LYS A 111 -11.35 15.52 6.10
C LYS A 111 -10.70 15.36 7.48
N ALA A 112 -11.27 14.48 8.32
CA ALA A 112 -10.67 14.16 9.60
C ALA A 112 -9.31 13.44 9.44
N TYR A 113 -9.19 12.53 8.46
CA TYR A 113 -7.93 11.87 8.14
C TYR A 113 -6.85 12.86 7.69
N MET A 114 -7.19 13.78 6.78
CA MET A 114 -6.29 14.84 6.35
C MET A 114 -5.84 15.72 7.52
N ALA A 115 -6.78 16.14 8.37
CA ALA A 115 -6.48 16.95 9.54
C ALA A 115 -5.58 16.20 10.54
N TYR A 116 -5.86 14.92 10.78
CA TYR A 116 -5.02 14.08 11.65
C TYR A 116 -3.57 14.02 11.13
N MET A 117 -3.39 13.67 9.86
CA MET A 117 -2.06 13.55 9.24
C MET A 117 -1.31 14.88 9.23
N ARG A 118 -2.02 15.98 8.93
CA ARG A 118 -1.45 17.32 8.99
C ARG A 118 -0.97 17.68 10.41
N ASN A 119 -1.79 17.43 11.42
CA ASN A 119 -1.43 17.68 12.82
C ASN A 119 -0.19 16.87 13.24
N VAL A 120 -0.08 15.60 12.79
CA VAL A 120 1.13 14.80 13.06
C VAL A 120 2.37 15.44 12.44
N ILE A 121 2.28 15.86 11.17
CA ILE A 121 3.40 16.48 10.45
C ILE A 121 3.79 17.82 11.09
N GLU A 122 2.82 18.69 11.37
CA GLU A 122 3.04 20.00 12.00
C GLU A 122 3.54 19.89 13.45
N GLY A 123 3.28 18.77 14.13
CA GLY A 123 3.80 18.46 15.47
C GLY A 123 5.26 17.99 15.50
N ILE A 124 5.91 17.80 14.34
CA ILE A 124 7.32 17.38 14.25
C ILE A 124 8.17 18.59 13.88
N GLU A 125 8.97 19.10 14.83
CA GLU A 125 9.69 20.38 14.72
C GLU A 125 10.65 20.45 13.52
N ASN A 126 11.24 19.33 13.11
CA ASN A 126 12.19 19.27 12.01
C ASN A 126 11.56 18.96 10.65
N ILE A 127 10.23 19.10 10.50
CA ILE A 127 9.56 19.12 9.20
C ILE A 127 9.10 20.54 8.88
N HIS A 128 9.61 21.10 7.79
CA HIS A 128 9.12 22.34 7.23
C HIS A 128 8.20 22.06 6.04
N ILE A 129 6.97 22.55 6.08
CA ILE A 129 6.02 22.44 4.98
C ILE A 129 6.18 23.65 4.06
N ARG A 130 6.25 23.39 2.74
CA ARG A 130 6.25 24.44 1.73
C ARG A 130 5.21 24.13 0.65
N GLN A 131 4.30 25.06 0.43
CA GLN A 131 3.43 25.01 -0.73
C GLN A 131 4.19 25.56 -1.95
N ALA A 132 4.64 24.63 -2.80
CA ALA A 132 5.36 24.96 -4.01
C ALA A 132 5.32 23.78 -5.02
N CYS A 133 5.35 24.08 -6.30
CA CYS A 133 5.57 23.12 -7.37
C CYS A 133 7.08 23.01 -7.65
N ILE A 134 7.64 21.83 -7.44
CA ILE A 134 9.03 21.57 -7.85
C ILE A 134 9.05 21.30 -9.35
N VAL A 135 9.85 22.09 -10.06
CA VAL A 135 9.93 22.06 -11.53
C VAL A 135 11.26 21.52 -12.07
N GLU A 136 12.32 21.53 -11.24
CA GLU A 136 13.65 21.09 -11.65
C GLU A 136 14.35 20.33 -10.52
N LEU A 137 15.09 19.29 -10.88
CA LEU A 137 16.07 18.58 -10.06
C LEU A 137 17.47 18.96 -10.54
N LYS A 138 18.38 19.29 -9.62
CA LYS A 138 19.78 19.58 -9.95
C LYS A 138 20.69 18.52 -9.38
N LEU A 139 21.71 18.19 -10.14
CA LEU A 139 22.73 17.20 -9.77
C LEU A 139 24.11 17.86 -9.74
N THR A 140 24.97 17.35 -8.88
CA THR A 140 26.41 17.63 -8.86
C THR A 140 27.14 16.27 -8.82
N ASP A 141 27.99 16.01 -9.79
CA ASP A 141 28.77 14.76 -9.92
C ASP A 141 27.88 13.48 -9.83
N GLY A 142 26.72 13.48 -10.51
CA GLY A 142 25.78 12.35 -10.52
C GLY A 142 24.95 12.17 -9.26
N LYS A 143 25.07 13.06 -8.27
CA LYS A 143 24.33 13.04 -7.02
C LYS A 143 23.35 14.19 -6.94
N VAL A 144 22.25 13.99 -6.21
CA VAL A 144 21.31 15.06 -5.91
C VAL A 144 22.03 16.19 -5.17
N SER A 145 21.77 17.44 -5.57
CA SER A 145 22.28 18.64 -4.89
C SER A 145 21.17 19.59 -4.44
N SER A 146 20.12 19.75 -5.24
CA SER A 146 19.00 20.65 -4.94
C SER A 146 17.78 20.38 -5.80
N VAL A 147 16.68 21.03 -5.45
CA VAL A 147 15.49 21.17 -6.32
C VAL A 147 15.13 22.64 -6.47
N VAL A 148 14.49 22.99 -7.60
CA VAL A 148 14.02 24.37 -7.87
C VAL A 148 12.50 24.38 -7.91
N ASP A 149 11.87 25.34 -7.25
CA ASP A 149 10.43 25.56 -7.30
C ASP A 149 10.01 26.48 -8.47
N GLU A 150 8.69 26.58 -8.72
CA GLU A 150 8.11 27.40 -9.80
C GLU A 150 8.41 28.90 -9.67
N PHE A 151 8.86 29.33 -8.50
CA PHE A 151 9.27 30.73 -8.26
C PHE A 151 10.77 30.95 -8.53
N GLY A 152 11.50 29.91 -8.94
CA GLY A 152 12.94 29.95 -9.17
C GLY A 152 13.77 29.88 -7.87
N ILE A 153 13.16 29.52 -6.75
CA ILE A 153 13.88 29.37 -5.48
C ILE A 153 14.51 27.96 -5.43
N GLU A 154 15.80 27.92 -5.16
CA GLU A 154 16.57 26.69 -5.06
C GLU A 154 16.65 26.24 -3.60
N HIS A 155 16.29 24.95 -3.34
CA HIS A 155 16.32 24.28 -2.07
C HIS A 155 17.35 23.17 -2.12
N PHE A 156 18.34 23.22 -1.21
CA PHE A 156 19.49 22.33 -1.22
C PHE A 156 19.27 21.16 -0.26
N ALA A 157 19.52 19.95 -0.75
CA ALA A 157 19.58 18.73 0.06
C ALA A 157 20.37 17.64 -0.66
N PRO A 158 21.16 16.83 0.05
CA PRO A 158 21.88 15.69 -0.50
C PRO A 158 20.94 14.46 -0.74
N SER A 159 19.69 14.52 -0.29
CA SER A 159 18.68 13.48 -0.55
C SER A 159 17.34 14.10 -0.95
N VAL A 160 16.71 13.52 -1.98
CA VAL A 160 15.38 13.91 -2.47
C VAL A 160 14.50 12.68 -2.64
N ILE A 161 13.27 12.73 -2.12
CA ILE A 161 12.26 11.68 -2.28
C ILE A 161 11.11 12.24 -3.13
N LEU A 162 10.91 11.70 -4.34
CA LEU A 162 9.80 12.08 -5.21
C LEU A 162 8.59 11.21 -4.95
N THR A 163 7.46 11.85 -4.61
CA THR A 163 6.17 11.20 -4.31
C THR A 163 5.02 11.92 -5.02
N THR A 164 5.20 12.25 -6.28
CA THR A 164 4.40 13.19 -7.08
C THR A 164 2.97 12.75 -7.40
N GLY A 165 2.63 11.48 -7.14
CA GLY A 165 1.27 10.96 -7.33
C GLY A 165 0.78 11.10 -8.77
N THR A 166 -0.47 11.57 -8.96
CA THR A 166 -1.09 11.82 -10.26
C THR A 166 -0.81 13.21 -10.82
N SER A 167 -0.02 14.03 -10.12
CA SER A 167 0.20 15.43 -10.51
C SER A 167 1.32 15.59 -11.54
N LEU A 168 2.25 14.61 -11.65
CA LEU A 168 3.41 14.69 -12.54
C LEU A 168 2.96 14.69 -14.01
N ASP A 169 3.05 15.84 -14.68
CA ASP A 169 2.52 16.08 -16.03
C ASP A 169 1.07 15.57 -16.20
N GLY A 170 0.25 15.78 -15.14
CA GLY A 170 -1.09 15.24 -15.03
C GLY A 170 -2.08 15.90 -16.00
N LYS A 171 -2.98 15.08 -16.58
CA LYS A 171 -4.03 15.54 -17.49
C LYS A 171 -5.35 14.82 -17.20
N ILE A 172 -6.41 15.59 -16.99
CA ILE A 172 -7.75 15.08 -16.70
C ILE A 172 -8.58 15.00 -17.98
N TYR A 173 -9.45 13.98 -18.04
CA TYR A 173 -10.38 13.71 -19.13
C TYR A 173 -11.80 13.51 -18.63
N ILE A 174 -12.75 14.26 -19.22
CA ILE A 174 -14.20 14.10 -19.04
C ILE A 174 -14.85 14.15 -20.42
N GLY A 175 -15.32 13.03 -20.94
CA GLY A 175 -15.67 12.88 -22.33
C GLY A 175 -14.49 13.22 -23.23
N LEU A 176 -14.72 13.87 -24.35
CA LEU A 176 -13.69 14.29 -25.29
C LEU A 176 -12.98 15.59 -24.88
N LYS A 177 -13.21 16.09 -23.67
CA LYS A 177 -12.53 17.27 -23.12
C LYS A 177 -11.38 16.83 -22.23
N ALA A 178 -10.24 17.50 -22.38
CA ALA A 178 -9.05 17.26 -21.59
C ALA A 178 -8.35 18.57 -21.24
N TYR A 179 -7.78 18.66 -20.04
CA TYR A 179 -7.00 19.80 -19.58
C TYR A 179 -5.92 19.39 -18.56
N PRO A 180 -4.82 20.16 -18.45
CA PRO A 180 -3.76 19.90 -17.48
C PRO A 180 -4.29 20.01 -16.05
N ALA A 181 -4.17 18.93 -15.27
CA ALA A 181 -4.53 18.89 -13.86
C ALA A 181 -4.05 17.55 -13.26
N GLY A 182 -3.59 17.57 -12.02
CA GLY A 182 -3.29 16.34 -11.29
C GLY A 182 -4.57 15.67 -10.74
N ARG A 183 -5.54 16.48 -10.35
CA ARG A 183 -6.88 16.11 -9.86
C ARG A 183 -7.87 17.23 -10.22
N LEU A 184 -9.17 16.91 -10.15
CA LEU A 184 -10.20 17.93 -10.42
C LEU A 184 -10.08 19.11 -9.44
N GLY A 185 -9.83 20.31 -9.99
CA GLY A 185 -9.63 21.53 -9.21
C GLY A 185 -8.20 21.72 -8.68
N GLU A 186 -7.24 20.92 -9.10
CA GLU A 186 -5.82 21.05 -8.70
C GLU A 186 -4.91 21.21 -9.92
N MET A 187 -3.87 22.02 -9.77
CA MET A 187 -2.87 22.22 -10.81
C MET A 187 -1.99 20.98 -11.00
N PRO A 188 -1.49 20.73 -12.22
CA PRO A 188 -0.48 19.70 -12.46
C PRO A 188 0.90 20.19 -12.03
N ALA A 189 1.83 19.26 -11.78
CA ALA A 189 3.25 19.55 -11.64
C ALA A 189 3.91 19.46 -13.02
N ILE A 190 4.21 20.60 -13.62
CA ILE A 190 4.82 20.71 -14.93
C ILE A 190 6.30 21.12 -14.77
N GLY A 191 7.18 20.65 -15.68
CA GLY A 191 8.61 20.94 -15.68
C GLY A 191 9.45 19.79 -15.12
N LEU A 192 9.08 19.22 -13.97
CA LEU A 192 9.86 18.16 -13.32
C LEU A 192 10.04 16.91 -14.21
N SER A 193 9.03 16.53 -15.01
CA SER A 193 9.16 15.41 -15.96
C SER A 193 10.28 15.64 -16.97
N ASP A 194 10.42 16.84 -17.51
CA ASP A 194 11.46 17.16 -18.48
C ASP A 194 12.84 17.22 -17.81
N SER A 195 12.91 17.76 -16.60
CA SER A 195 14.12 17.72 -15.79
C SER A 195 14.58 16.27 -15.51
N LEU A 196 13.68 15.37 -15.13
CA LEU A 196 14.03 13.96 -14.91
C LEU A 196 14.51 13.27 -16.20
N ARG A 197 13.88 13.57 -17.35
CA ARG A 197 14.32 13.06 -18.67
C ARG A 197 15.71 13.58 -19.05
N SER A 198 16.02 14.85 -18.76
CA SER A 198 17.34 15.44 -19.06
C SER A 198 18.46 14.78 -18.26
N HIS A 199 18.14 14.20 -17.09
CA HIS A 199 19.04 13.40 -16.26
C HIS A 199 19.04 11.89 -16.60
N GLY A 200 18.44 11.51 -17.74
CA GLY A 200 18.48 10.14 -18.28
C GLY A 200 17.43 9.18 -17.73
N LEU A 201 16.48 9.65 -16.92
CA LEU A 201 15.37 8.80 -16.46
C LEU A 201 14.32 8.62 -17.58
N ILE A 202 13.88 7.38 -17.76
CA ILE A 202 12.80 7.05 -18.70
C ILE A 202 11.47 7.23 -17.99
N LEU A 203 10.59 8.05 -18.55
CA LEU A 203 9.23 8.25 -18.09
C LEU A 203 8.22 7.66 -19.08
N LYS A 204 7.19 7.00 -18.56
CA LYS A 204 6.03 6.51 -19.30
C LYS A 204 4.76 7.09 -18.70
N LYS A 205 3.60 6.83 -19.32
CA LYS A 205 2.29 7.30 -18.82
C LYS A 205 1.43 6.15 -18.32
N LEU A 206 0.75 6.39 -17.20
CA LEU A 206 -0.30 5.54 -16.66
C LEU A 206 -1.60 6.33 -16.54
N LYS A 207 -2.71 5.59 -16.52
CA LYS A 207 -4.05 6.15 -16.34
C LYS A 207 -4.68 5.60 -15.07
N THR A 208 -5.39 6.46 -14.34
CA THR A 208 -6.35 6.06 -13.32
C THR A 208 -7.64 6.85 -13.45
N GLY A 209 -8.59 6.68 -12.53
CA GLY A 209 -9.85 7.43 -12.54
C GLY A 209 -10.53 7.38 -11.19
N THR A 210 -11.54 8.22 -11.04
CA THR A 210 -12.36 8.30 -9.82
C THR A 210 -13.85 8.34 -10.18
N PRO A 211 -14.73 7.74 -9.34
CA PRO A 211 -16.18 7.86 -9.47
C PRO A 211 -16.72 9.27 -9.19
N PRO A 212 -18.00 9.53 -9.52
CA PRO A 212 -18.65 10.79 -9.17
C PRO A 212 -18.96 10.89 -7.69
N ARG A 213 -19.23 12.11 -7.22
CA ARG A 213 -19.77 12.41 -5.89
C ARG A 213 -21.19 12.93 -6.04
N VAL A 214 -22.08 12.42 -5.22
CA VAL A 214 -23.52 12.72 -5.25
C VAL A 214 -23.94 13.30 -3.91
N ASP A 215 -24.89 14.24 -3.93
CA ASP A 215 -25.49 14.81 -2.72
C ASP A 215 -26.40 13.79 -2.01
N LYS A 216 -26.05 13.45 -0.75
CA LYS A 216 -26.79 12.45 0.06
C LYS A 216 -28.29 12.78 0.23
N ARG A 217 -28.69 14.06 0.14
CA ARG A 217 -30.07 14.51 0.28
C ARG A 217 -30.96 14.10 -0.91
N THR A 218 -30.34 13.70 -2.02
CA THR A 218 -30.98 13.30 -3.26
C THR A 218 -31.04 11.79 -3.46
N ILE A 219 -30.65 11.01 -2.43
CA ILE A 219 -30.58 9.55 -2.46
C ILE A 219 -31.75 8.94 -1.71
N ASP A 220 -32.45 8.00 -2.35
CA ASP A 220 -33.48 7.18 -1.73
C ASP A 220 -32.88 5.86 -1.21
N TYR A 221 -32.45 5.84 0.03
CA TYR A 221 -31.84 4.68 0.67
C TYR A 221 -32.81 3.50 0.84
N SER A 222 -34.14 3.70 0.78
CA SER A 222 -35.10 2.61 0.92
C SER A 222 -35.02 1.58 -0.21
N LYS A 223 -34.46 1.96 -1.36
CA LYS A 223 -34.26 1.11 -2.54
C LYS A 223 -32.88 0.39 -2.55
N MET A 224 -32.11 0.53 -1.50
CA MET A 224 -30.74 0.01 -1.41
C MET A 224 -30.59 -1.02 -0.30
N THR A 225 -29.59 -1.89 -0.42
CA THR A 225 -29.26 -2.86 0.62
C THR A 225 -28.29 -2.24 1.62
N LEU A 226 -28.67 -2.22 2.90
CA LEU A 226 -27.84 -1.73 3.99
C LEU A 226 -26.53 -2.58 4.12
N GLN A 227 -25.42 -1.90 4.33
CA GLN A 227 -24.10 -2.51 4.55
C GLN A 227 -23.52 -1.98 5.88
N PRO A 228 -23.88 -2.58 7.03
CA PRO A 228 -23.43 -2.13 8.33
C PRO A 228 -21.95 -2.49 8.55
N GLY A 229 -21.32 -1.76 9.47
CA GLY A 229 -20.02 -2.12 10.04
C GLY A 229 -20.13 -3.32 11.00
N ASP A 230 -18.98 -3.83 11.42
CA ASP A 230 -18.93 -4.91 12.40
C ASP A 230 -19.29 -4.39 13.79
N LYS A 231 -20.02 -5.20 14.58
CA LYS A 231 -20.35 -4.84 15.96
C LYS A 231 -19.11 -4.83 16.85
N GLU A 232 -18.21 -5.74 16.60
CA GLU A 232 -16.93 -5.84 17.29
C GLU A 232 -15.85 -5.12 16.51
N LEU A 233 -15.24 -4.11 17.13
CA LEU A 233 -14.24 -3.28 16.49
C LEU A 233 -12.89 -3.99 16.45
N ASN A 234 -12.25 -3.92 15.31
CA ASN A 234 -10.86 -4.29 15.09
C ASN A 234 -10.12 -3.06 14.58
N PHE A 235 -8.86 -2.89 14.97
CA PHE A 235 -8.05 -1.71 14.71
C PHE A 235 -6.77 -2.09 13.96
N TYR A 236 -6.18 -1.13 13.25
CA TYR A 236 -4.90 -1.32 12.54
C TYR A 236 -3.70 -1.19 13.46
N SER A 237 -3.70 -0.17 14.31
CA SER A 237 -2.53 0.14 15.13
C SER A 237 -2.35 -0.86 16.26
N PHE A 238 -1.09 -1.23 16.52
CA PHE A 238 -0.68 -2.00 17.70
C PHE A 238 -0.54 -1.11 18.93
N ARG A 239 -0.70 0.20 18.81
CA ARG A 239 -0.66 1.17 19.92
C ARG A 239 -1.94 1.13 20.75
N PRO A 240 -1.89 1.48 22.06
CA PRO A 240 -3.00 1.24 22.98
C PRO A 240 -4.18 2.20 22.83
N ASN A 241 -3.97 3.41 22.39
CA ASN A 241 -4.99 4.47 22.37
C ASN A 241 -5.84 4.39 21.10
N ARG A 242 -6.91 3.59 21.16
CA ARG A 242 -7.82 3.33 20.04
C ARG A 242 -9.17 3.97 20.33
N PRO A 243 -9.54 5.09 19.67
CA PRO A 243 -10.81 5.75 19.95
C PRO A 243 -11.98 4.89 19.45
N VAL A 244 -12.94 4.64 20.34
CA VAL A 244 -14.22 4.05 19.95
C VAL A 244 -15.14 5.16 19.45
N ARG A 245 -15.62 5.05 18.22
CA ARG A 245 -16.46 6.05 17.54
C ARG A 245 -17.77 5.41 17.07
N PRO A 246 -18.87 6.18 16.96
CA PRO A 246 -20.08 5.71 16.28
C PRO A 246 -19.78 5.29 14.85
N GLN A 247 -20.41 4.19 14.41
CA GLN A 247 -20.27 3.73 13.04
C GLN A 247 -21.41 4.22 12.16
N TYR A 248 -21.13 4.41 10.87
CA TYR A 248 -22.04 4.87 9.84
C TYR A 248 -22.13 3.83 8.73
N ASP A 249 -23.34 3.63 8.23
CA ASP A 249 -23.60 2.59 7.26
C ASP A 249 -23.24 3.02 5.84
N CYS A 250 -22.79 2.06 5.05
CA CYS A 250 -22.73 2.13 3.59
C CYS A 250 -23.95 1.45 2.99
N TYR A 251 -24.20 1.67 1.71
CA TYR A 251 -25.34 1.09 1.01
C TYR A 251 -24.89 0.45 -0.29
N LEU A 252 -25.60 -0.58 -0.73
CA LEU A 252 -25.36 -1.30 -1.98
C LEU A 252 -26.56 -1.14 -2.91
N THR A 253 -26.28 -0.71 -4.14
CA THR A 253 -27.20 -0.75 -5.28
C THR A 253 -26.52 -1.46 -6.46
N ARG A 254 -27.18 -1.47 -7.62
CA ARG A 254 -26.68 -2.17 -8.81
C ARG A 254 -26.99 -1.41 -10.08
N THR A 255 -26.14 -1.57 -11.10
CA THR A 255 -26.47 -1.19 -12.48
C THR A 255 -27.55 -2.11 -13.05
N ASN A 256 -28.17 -1.71 -14.14
CA ASN A 256 -29.21 -2.45 -14.86
C ASN A 256 -29.02 -2.31 -16.37
N GLU A 257 -29.88 -2.96 -17.14
CA GLU A 257 -29.84 -2.95 -18.62
C GLU A 257 -29.89 -1.53 -19.20
N LEU A 258 -30.71 -0.64 -18.61
CA LEU A 258 -30.80 0.76 -19.08
C LEU A 258 -29.49 1.51 -18.83
N THR A 259 -28.83 1.28 -17.68
CA THR A 259 -27.49 1.81 -17.41
C THR A 259 -26.50 1.35 -18.47
N HIS A 260 -26.49 0.03 -18.75
CA HIS A 260 -25.57 -0.57 -19.71
C HIS A 260 -25.83 -0.04 -21.14
N LYS A 261 -27.11 0.10 -21.52
CA LYS A 261 -27.49 0.67 -22.81
C LYS A 261 -26.98 2.10 -22.98
N ILE A 262 -27.17 2.98 -21.99
CA ILE A 262 -26.68 4.37 -22.05
C ILE A 262 -25.15 4.39 -22.20
N ILE A 263 -24.43 3.50 -21.50
CA ILE A 263 -22.96 3.39 -21.62
C ILE A 263 -22.58 2.99 -23.05
N MET A 264 -23.19 1.92 -23.59
CA MET A 264 -22.90 1.40 -24.92
C MET A 264 -23.19 2.43 -26.03
N ASP A 265 -24.32 3.14 -25.92
CA ASP A 265 -24.72 4.17 -26.87
C ASP A 265 -23.80 5.43 -26.88
N ASN A 266 -22.86 5.55 -25.92
CA ASN A 266 -21.94 6.69 -25.78
C ASN A 266 -20.46 6.29 -25.68
N LEU A 267 -20.08 5.06 -26.02
CA LEU A 267 -18.69 4.59 -25.94
C LEU A 267 -17.74 5.41 -26.80
N ASP A 268 -18.20 5.89 -27.95
CA ASP A 268 -17.45 6.75 -28.87
C ASP A 268 -17.01 8.07 -28.22
N LYS A 269 -17.71 8.51 -27.14
CA LYS A 269 -17.39 9.71 -26.37
C LYS A 269 -16.49 9.43 -25.15
N SER A 270 -16.07 8.18 -24.94
CA SER A 270 -15.10 7.84 -23.92
C SER A 270 -13.67 8.12 -24.41
N PRO A 271 -12.84 8.82 -23.62
CA PRO A 271 -11.45 9.11 -24.00
C PRO A 271 -10.62 7.84 -24.27
N LEU A 272 -10.95 6.75 -23.61
CA LEU A 272 -10.29 5.46 -23.80
C LEU A 272 -10.68 4.81 -25.14
N TYR A 273 -11.99 4.76 -25.43
CA TYR A 273 -12.52 4.11 -26.63
C TYR A 273 -12.37 4.97 -27.89
N SER A 274 -12.26 6.29 -27.75
CA SER A 274 -11.93 7.21 -28.86
C SER A 274 -10.43 7.27 -29.19
N GLY A 275 -9.57 6.62 -28.39
CA GLY A 275 -8.11 6.63 -28.57
C GLY A 275 -7.41 7.89 -28.10
N MET A 276 -8.09 8.81 -27.39
CA MET A 276 -7.45 9.99 -26.78
C MET A 276 -6.49 9.61 -25.66
N ILE A 277 -6.84 8.58 -24.85
CA ILE A 277 -5.97 7.97 -23.83
C ILE A 277 -5.40 6.69 -24.44
N LYS A 278 -4.05 6.64 -24.52
CA LYS A 278 -3.33 5.44 -24.99
C LYS A 278 -2.67 4.67 -23.85
N SER A 279 -2.57 5.28 -22.67
CA SER A 279 -1.98 4.68 -21.48
C SER A 279 -2.87 3.59 -20.87
N ILE A 280 -2.23 2.63 -20.21
CA ILE A 280 -2.91 1.49 -19.58
C ILE A 280 -3.48 1.90 -18.22
N GLY A 281 -4.72 1.54 -17.97
CA GLY A 281 -5.40 1.72 -16.68
C GLY A 281 -5.26 0.49 -15.76
N PRO A 282 -5.60 0.64 -14.46
CA PRO A 282 -5.48 -0.45 -13.49
C PRO A 282 -6.45 -1.59 -13.79
N ARG A 283 -5.92 -2.81 -13.89
CA ARG A 283 -6.69 -4.04 -14.17
C ARG A 283 -7.80 -4.32 -13.16
N TYR A 284 -7.58 -4.00 -11.88
CA TYR A 284 -8.49 -4.31 -10.78
C TYR A 284 -9.39 -3.14 -10.35
N CYS A 285 -9.36 -2.03 -11.08
CA CYS A 285 -10.29 -0.91 -10.92
C CYS A 285 -10.70 -0.38 -12.31
N PRO A 286 -11.30 -1.24 -13.14
CA PRO A 286 -11.76 -0.80 -14.46
C PRO A 286 -12.87 0.25 -14.29
N SER A 287 -13.00 1.14 -15.27
CA SER A 287 -14.14 2.03 -15.36
C SER A 287 -15.44 1.23 -15.53
N ILE A 288 -16.58 1.86 -15.29
CA ILE A 288 -17.88 1.18 -15.46
C ILE A 288 -18.10 0.79 -16.92
N GLU A 289 -17.66 1.63 -17.87
CA GLU A 289 -17.70 1.31 -19.28
C GLU A 289 -16.84 0.09 -19.62
N ASP A 290 -15.64 -0.06 -19.05
CA ASP A 290 -14.80 -1.25 -19.20
C ASP A 290 -15.47 -2.51 -18.64
N LYS A 291 -16.17 -2.39 -17.51
CA LYS A 291 -16.91 -3.54 -16.92
C LYS A 291 -18.03 -3.98 -17.84
N VAL A 292 -18.82 -3.04 -18.36
CA VAL A 292 -19.96 -3.32 -19.24
C VAL A 292 -19.49 -3.97 -20.54
N VAL A 293 -18.39 -3.51 -21.13
CA VAL A 293 -17.84 -4.08 -22.37
C VAL A 293 -17.21 -5.44 -22.13
N ARG A 294 -16.34 -5.57 -21.11
CA ARG A 294 -15.59 -6.83 -20.87
C ARG A 294 -16.46 -7.94 -20.28
N PHE A 295 -17.50 -7.59 -19.55
CA PHE A 295 -18.41 -8.53 -18.90
C PHE A 295 -19.84 -8.36 -19.40
N ALA A 296 -20.01 -8.29 -20.72
CA ALA A 296 -21.29 -8.03 -21.37
C ALA A 296 -22.42 -9.00 -20.98
N ASN A 297 -22.08 -10.23 -20.58
CA ASN A 297 -23.04 -11.23 -20.11
C ASN A 297 -23.51 -11.00 -18.65
N ASN A 298 -22.88 -10.06 -17.93
CA ASN A 298 -23.29 -9.71 -16.57
C ASN A 298 -24.44 -8.70 -16.61
N PRO A 299 -25.66 -9.05 -16.15
CA PRO A 299 -26.81 -8.14 -16.24
C PRO A 299 -26.69 -6.94 -15.30
N SER A 300 -25.81 -7.00 -14.30
CA SER A 300 -25.64 -5.92 -13.31
C SER A 300 -24.26 -5.94 -12.63
N HIS A 301 -23.80 -4.77 -12.21
CA HIS A 301 -22.57 -4.58 -11.43
C HIS A 301 -22.91 -3.95 -10.07
N HIS A 302 -22.19 -4.35 -9.02
CA HIS A 302 -22.32 -3.79 -7.68
C HIS A 302 -21.81 -2.35 -7.66
N ILE A 303 -22.60 -1.47 -7.01
CA ILE A 303 -22.27 -0.07 -6.77
C ILE A 303 -22.49 0.20 -5.28
N PHE A 304 -21.44 0.61 -4.58
CA PHE A 304 -21.52 0.99 -3.17
C PHE A 304 -21.65 2.50 -3.04
N ILE A 305 -22.51 2.93 -2.13
CA ILE A 305 -22.72 4.32 -1.77
C ILE A 305 -22.08 4.53 -0.42
N GLU A 306 -20.98 5.28 -0.40
CA GLU A 306 -20.11 5.43 0.76
C GLU A 306 -19.99 6.90 1.16
N PRO A 307 -20.17 7.26 2.46
CA PRO A 307 -19.99 8.64 2.90
C PRO A 307 -18.51 9.06 2.80
N GLU A 308 -18.25 10.28 2.34
CA GLU A 308 -16.89 10.85 2.30
C GLU A 308 -16.46 11.51 3.61
N GLY A 309 -17.39 11.74 4.52
CA GLY A 309 -17.11 12.35 5.84
C GLY A 309 -18.39 12.64 6.61
N LEU A 310 -18.23 12.97 7.89
CA LEU A 310 -19.36 13.27 8.79
C LEU A 310 -19.98 14.64 8.49
N ASN A 311 -19.16 15.61 8.15
CA ASN A 311 -19.53 17.01 7.96
C ASN A 311 -19.65 17.40 6.48
N THR A 312 -20.07 16.45 5.63
CA THR A 312 -20.30 16.68 4.20
C THR A 312 -21.54 15.97 3.72
N TYR A 313 -22.13 16.48 2.64
CA TYR A 313 -23.20 15.80 1.92
C TYR A 313 -22.69 14.94 0.77
N GLU A 314 -21.38 14.88 0.56
CA GLU A 314 -20.78 14.10 -0.52
C GLU A 314 -20.81 12.59 -0.23
N MET A 315 -21.41 11.83 -1.15
CA MET A 315 -21.39 10.38 -1.16
C MET A 315 -20.55 9.89 -2.34
N TYR A 316 -19.61 9.01 -2.08
CA TYR A 316 -18.77 8.37 -3.07
C TYR A 316 -19.48 7.19 -3.71
N ILE A 317 -19.52 7.12 -5.04
CA ILE A 317 -20.25 6.09 -5.78
C ILE A 317 -19.26 5.00 -6.23
N GLN A 318 -18.86 4.16 -5.29
CA GLN A 318 -17.83 3.14 -5.53
C GLN A 318 -18.26 2.14 -6.59
N GLY A 319 -17.35 1.88 -7.53
CA GLY A 319 -17.59 0.94 -8.64
C GLY A 319 -18.10 1.63 -9.90
N PHE A 320 -18.42 2.95 -9.84
CA PHE A 320 -18.94 3.75 -10.93
C PHE A 320 -17.92 4.76 -11.51
N SER A 321 -16.62 4.42 -11.46
CA SER A 321 -15.60 5.22 -12.12
C SER A 321 -15.89 5.31 -13.62
N SER A 322 -15.83 6.50 -14.18
CA SER A 322 -16.13 6.76 -15.59
C SER A 322 -15.34 7.95 -16.12
N SER A 323 -15.14 7.99 -17.41
CA SER A 323 -14.62 9.17 -18.12
C SER A 323 -15.57 9.68 -19.20
N LEU A 324 -16.78 9.16 -19.28
CA LEU A 324 -17.82 9.64 -20.18
C LEU A 324 -18.18 11.10 -19.90
N PRO A 325 -18.83 11.82 -20.87
CA PRO A 325 -19.27 13.20 -20.67
C PRO A 325 -20.16 13.36 -19.42
N ALA A 326 -20.08 14.51 -18.75
CA ALA A 326 -20.77 14.73 -17.48
C ALA A 326 -22.30 14.58 -17.56
N ASP A 327 -22.93 14.97 -18.66
CA ASP A 327 -24.35 14.77 -18.92
C ASP A 327 -24.72 13.29 -19.06
N VAL A 328 -23.86 12.51 -19.71
CA VAL A 328 -24.02 11.05 -19.83
C VAL A 328 -23.90 10.41 -18.44
N GLN A 329 -22.93 10.85 -17.62
CA GLN A 329 -22.78 10.36 -16.25
C GLN A 329 -24.03 10.58 -15.40
N VAL A 330 -24.67 11.75 -15.49
CA VAL A 330 -25.93 12.03 -14.79
C VAL A 330 -27.05 11.09 -15.25
N ARG A 331 -27.19 10.88 -16.57
CA ARG A 331 -28.19 9.96 -17.12
C ARG A 331 -27.97 8.52 -16.66
N MET A 332 -26.71 8.05 -16.67
CA MET A 332 -26.35 6.72 -16.18
C MET A 332 -26.68 6.55 -14.69
N LEU A 333 -26.27 7.50 -13.85
CA LEU A 333 -26.50 7.47 -12.41
C LEU A 333 -27.98 7.39 -12.08
N ARG A 334 -28.82 8.16 -12.78
CA ARG A 334 -30.27 8.22 -12.55
C ARG A 334 -31.02 6.96 -12.96
N THR A 335 -30.36 5.99 -13.58
CA THR A 335 -30.94 4.66 -13.84
C THR A 335 -30.74 3.69 -12.67
N LEU A 336 -29.89 4.01 -11.69
CA LEU A 336 -29.62 3.12 -10.57
C LEU A 336 -30.72 3.26 -9.51
N PRO A 337 -31.23 2.14 -8.95
CA PRO A 337 -32.20 2.18 -7.86
C PRO A 337 -31.71 3.03 -6.70
N GLY A 338 -32.54 4.02 -6.29
CA GLY A 338 -32.25 4.97 -5.23
C GLY A 338 -31.44 6.20 -5.66
N LEU A 339 -31.00 6.30 -6.91
CA LEU A 339 -30.27 7.44 -7.46
C LEU A 339 -31.06 8.19 -8.57
N GLU A 340 -32.35 7.94 -8.72
CA GLU A 340 -33.19 8.50 -9.79
C GLU A 340 -33.22 10.04 -9.78
N ASN A 341 -33.06 10.64 -8.60
CA ASN A 341 -33.02 12.08 -8.39
C ASN A 341 -31.61 12.60 -8.07
N ALA A 342 -30.59 11.80 -8.31
CA ALA A 342 -29.22 12.13 -7.91
C ALA A 342 -28.75 13.48 -8.45
N HIS A 343 -28.24 14.32 -7.55
CA HIS A 343 -27.51 15.54 -7.86
C HIS A 343 -26.01 15.29 -7.77
N VAL A 344 -25.31 15.45 -8.89
CA VAL A 344 -23.87 15.22 -8.98
C VAL A 344 -23.12 16.48 -8.52
N ILE A 345 -22.39 16.38 -7.42
CA ILE A 345 -21.55 17.46 -6.89
C ILE A 345 -20.22 17.52 -7.66
N LYS A 346 -19.61 16.34 -7.91
CA LYS A 346 -18.36 16.21 -8.68
C LYS A 346 -18.52 15.10 -9.72
N PRO A 347 -18.24 15.37 -11.00
CA PRO A 347 -18.27 14.32 -12.01
C PRO A 347 -17.12 13.34 -11.80
N ALA A 348 -17.29 12.12 -12.32
CA ALA A 348 -16.19 11.17 -12.51
C ALA A 348 -15.22 11.69 -13.60
N TYR A 349 -13.98 11.28 -13.51
CA TYR A 349 -12.97 11.61 -14.52
C TYR A 349 -11.87 10.56 -14.58
N ALA A 350 -11.19 10.49 -15.72
CA ALA A 350 -9.90 9.83 -15.83
C ALA A 350 -8.77 10.85 -15.70
N VAL A 351 -7.64 10.41 -15.16
CA VAL A 351 -6.39 11.18 -15.13
C VAL A 351 -5.25 10.33 -15.70
N GLU A 352 -4.47 10.90 -16.59
CA GLU A 352 -3.23 10.37 -17.13
C GLU A 352 -2.06 11.16 -16.55
N TYR A 353 -0.98 10.50 -16.19
CA TYR A 353 0.17 11.10 -15.51
C TYR A 353 1.47 10.37 -15.83
N ASP A 354 2.60 11.04 -15.68
CA ASP A 354 3.91 10.45 -15.87
C ASP A 354 4.32 9.58 -14.68
N TYR A 355 5.05 8.48 -14.96
CA TYR A 355 5.68 7.63 -13.96
C TYR A 355 7.04 7.15 -14.46
N VAL A 356 7.90 6.75 -13.52
CA VAL A 356 9.21 6.14 -13.80
C VAL A 356 9.06 4.62 -13.67
N PRO A 357 9.29 3.82 -14.74
CA PRO A 357 9.32 2.38 -14.63
C PRO A 357 10.27 1.91 -13.52
N ALA A 358 9.77 1.10 -12.60
CA ALA A 358 10.47 0.72 -11.38
C ALA A 358 11.73 -0.17 -11.62
N SER A 359 11.96 -0.63 -12.85
CA SER A 359 13.24 -1.23 -13.23
C SER A 359 14.45 -0.28 -13.08
N GLN A 360 14.20 1.03 -12.97
CA GLN A 360 15.23 2.07 -12.78
C GLN A 360 15.55 2.36 -11.30
N ILE A 361 14.86 1.74 -10.36
CA ILE A 361 15.14 1.84 -8.93
C ILE A 361 15.67 0.51 -8.37
N SER A 362 16.34 0.59 -7.23
CA SER A 362 16.78 -0.56 -6.44
C SER A 362 15.72 -0.97 -5.41
N HIS A 363 15.95 -2.06 -4.67
CA HIS A 363 15.08 -2.49 -3.57
C HIS A 363 15.05 -1.50 -2.40
N SER A 364 16.05 -0.62 -2.29
CA SER A 364 16.03 0.50 -1.34
C SER A 364 15.16 1.68 -1.77
N LEU A 365 14.54 1.62 -2.96
CA LEU A 365 13.79 2.67 -3.64
C LEU A 365 14.65 3.85 -4.14
N MET A 366 15.97 3.81 -4.01
CA MET A 366 16.89 4.75 -4.64
C MET A 366 17.00 4.44 -6.13
N THR A 367 17.12 5.47 -6.96
CA THR A 367 17.37 5.29 -8.40
C THR A 367 18.75 4.67 -8.63
N LYS A 368 18.89 3.89 -9.71
CA LYS A 368 20.16 3.23 -10.06
C LYS A 368 21.18 4.17 -10.68
N SER A 369 20.73 5.30 -11.24
CA SER A 369 21.55 6.25 -12.02
C SER A 369 21.85 7.55 -11.30
N ILE A 370 21.12 7.89 -10.22
CA ILE A 370 21.29 9.15 -9.50
C ILE A 370 21.34 8.87 -8.01
N ASP A 371 22.49 9.10 -7.40
CA ASP A 371 22.69 8.92 -5.98
C ASP A 371 21.89 9.93 -5.16
N GLY A 372 21.26 9.48 -4.08
CA GLY A 372 20.44 10.32 -3.20
C GLY A 372 19.03 10.63 -3.71
N LEU A 373 18.64 10.12 -4.89
CA LEU A 373 17.28 10.26 -5.42
C LEU A 373 16.46 9.00 -5.15
N PHE A 374 15.39 9.15 -4.35
CA PHE A 374 14.43 8.10 -4.02
C PHE A 374 13.09 8.35 -4.68
N LEU A 375 12.40 7.28 -5.07
CA LEU A 375 11.06 7.36 -5.66
C LEU A 375 10.09 6.50 -4.84
N ALA A 376 8.90 7.02 -4.49
CA ALA A 376 7.93 6.27 -3.73
C ALA A 376 6.48 6.56 -4.16
N GLY A 377 5.64 5.52 -4.20
CA GLY A 377 4.23 5.61 -4.53
C GLY A 377 3.94 5.53 -6.02
N GLN A 378 2.99 6.33 -6.51
CA GLN A 378 2.50 6.23 -7.90
C GLN A 378 3.57 6.53 -8.95
N ILE A 379 4.58 7.31 -8.62
CA ILE A 379 5.72 7.56 -9.53
C ILE A 379 6.45 6.26 -9.91
N ASN A 380 6.38 5.22 -9.07
CA ASN A 380 6.92 3.87 -9.34
C ASN A 380 5.91 2.95 -10.06
N GLY A 381 4.77 3.47 -10.49
CA GLY A 381 3.74 2.69 -11.18
C GLY A 381 2.76 1.95 -10.28
N THR A 382 2.70 2.25 -8.98
CA THR A 382 1.68 1.68 -8.07
C THR A 382 0.38 2.48 -8.11
N SER A 383 -0.74 1.85 -7.69
CA SER A 383 -2.00 2.53 -7.48
C SER A 383 -2.68 2.03 -6.22
N GLY A 384 -2.60 2.82 -5.14
CA GLY A 384 -3.22 2.56 -3.84
C GLY A 384 -2.53 3.34 -2.74
N TYR A 385 -3.30 3.72 -1.72
CA TYR A 385 -2.81 4.53 -0.60
C TYR A 385 -1.79 3.78 0.25
N GLU A 386 -2.08 2.51 0.52
CA GLU A 386 -1.29 1.63 1.36
C GLU A 386 0.04 1.26 0.68
N GLU A 387 0.00 1.00 -0.63
CA GLU A 387 1.20 0.76 -1.43
C GLU A 387 2.11 2.00 -1.46
N ALA A 388 1.50 3.19 -1.55
CA ALA A 388 2.24 4.44 -1.55
C ALA A 388 2.86 4.71 -0.17
N ALA A 389 2.10 4.54 0.91
CA ALA A 389 2.55 4.74 2.28
C ALA A 389 3.70 3.80 2.66
N GLY A 390 3.59 2.50 2.33
CA GLY A 390 4.67 1.52 2.59
C GLY A 390 5.97 1.87 1.87
N GLN A 391 5.89 2.30 0.60
CA GLN A 391 7.06 2.77 -0.14
C GLN A 391 7.64 4.06 0.47
N GLY A 392 6.76 5.02 0.85
CA GLY A 392 7.18 6.26 1.47
C GLY A 392 7.97 6.03 2.75
N LEU A 393 7.46 5.16 3.63
CA LEU A 393 8.11 4.79 4.88
C LEU A 393 9.52 4.23 4.63
N ILE A 394 9.66 3.27 3.71
CA ILE A 394 10.96 2.68 3.36
C ILE A 394 11.90 3.73 2.73
N ALA A 395 11.40 4.59 1.86
CA ALA A 395 12.20 5.65 1.26
C ALA A 395 12.72 6.66 2.30
N GLY A 396 11.87 7.03 3.29
CA GLY A 396 12.27 7.92 4.39
C GLY A 396 13.36 7.30 5.28
N ILE A 397 13.21 6.02 5.64
CA ILE A 397 14.24 5.27 6.38
C ILE A 397 15.55 5.22 5.58
N ASN A 398 15.45 4.92 4.29
CA ASN A 398 16.63 4.75 3.44
C ASN A 398 17.31 6.08 3.08
N ALA A 399 16.58 7.19 3.04
CA ALA A 399 17.20 8.51 2.94
C ALA A 399 18.09 8.80 4.17
N PHE A 400 17.60 8.47 5.38
CA PHE A 400 18.41 8.57 6.60
C PHE A 400 19.63 7.64 6.55
N ASN A 401 19.45 6.37 6.17
CA ASN A 401 20.56 5.41 6.07
C ASN A 401 21.61 5.85 5.04
N TYR A 402 21.20 6.37 3.88
CA TYR A 402 22.07 6.90 2.85
C TYR A 402 22.97 8.03 3.38
N LEU A 403 22.37 9.00 4.08
CA LEU A 403 23.10 10.16 4.60
C LEU A 403 24.07 9.80 5.72
N ASN A 404 23.78 8.74 6.49
CA ASN A 404 24.64 8.26 7.56
C ASN A 404 25.65 7.18 7.10
N GLY A 405 25.67 6.81 5.82
CA GLY A 405 26.52 5.74 5.31
C GLY A 405 26.18 4.36 5.89
N SER A 406 24.95 4.18 6.35
CA SER A 406 24.44 2.93 6.92
C SER A 406 23.91 2.00 5.83
N GLU A 407 23.76 0.71 6.16
CA GLU A 407 23.15 -0.27 5.26
C GLU A 407 21.68 0.10 4.97
N MET A 408 21.30 0.05 3.69
CA MET A 408 19.92 0.30 3.27
C MET A 408 18.97 -0.78 3.78
N LEU A 409 17.80 -0.38 4.26
CA LEU A 409 16.75 -1.32 4.63
C LEU A 409 16.11 -1.91 3.36
N GLU A 410 16.34 -3.17 3.11
CA GLU A 410 15.69 -3.96 2.06
C GLU A 410 14.89 -5.09 2.71
N LEU A 411 13.56 -5.00 2.67
CA LEU A 411 12.68 -6.03 3.22
C LEU A 411 12.53 -7.20 2.23
N SER A 412 12.63 -8.42 2.74
CA SER A 412 12.45 -9.62 1.91
C SER A 412 10.98 -9.92 1.62
N ARG A 413 10.72 -10.69 0.56
CA ARG A 413 9.37 -11.22 0.25
C ARG A 413 8.85 -12.17 1.32
N SER A 414 9.74 -12.86 2.02
CA SER A 414 9.39 -13.77 3.12
C SER A 414 9.05 -13.04 4.41
N SER A 415 9.52 -11.80 4.59
CA SER A 415 9.31 -11.01 5.80
C SER A 415 8.07 -10.12 5.74
N SER A 416 7.66 -9.64 4.54
CA SER A 416 6.61 -8.64 4.45
C SER A 416 5.92 -8.53 3.08
N TYR A 417 4.69 -8.01 3.09
CA TYR A 417 4.01 -7.57 1.87
C TYR A 417 4.65 -6.29 1.30
N ILE A 418 5.25 -5.43 2.12
CA ILE A 418 6.05 -4.28 1.66
C ILE A 418 7.25 -4.79 0.87
N GLY A 419 7.97 -5.81 1.37
CA GLY A 419 9.05 -6.45 0.63
C GLY A 419 8.58 -7.12 -0.66
N THR A 420 7.47 -7.84 -0.62
CA THR A 420 6.83 -8.42 -1.82
C THR A 420 6.47 -7.36 -2.86
N LEU A 421 5.90 -6.22 -2.42
CA LEU A 421 5.55 -5.08 -3.27
C LEU A 421 6.78 -4.50 -3.97
N ILE A 422 7.83 -4.19 -3.21
CA ILE A 422 9.04 -3.56 -3.75
C ILE A 422 9.77 -4.54 -4.69
N ASP A 423 9.90 -5.81 -4.30
CA ASP A 423 10.52 -6.82 -5.16
C ASP A 423 9.75 -7.03 -6.48
N ASP A 424 8.40 -7.09 -6.42
CA ASP A 424 7.57 -7.17 -7.64
C ASP A 424 7.79 -5.97 -8.56
N LEU A 425 7.89 -4.76 -8.02
CA LEU A 425 8.11 -3.54 -8.81
C LEU A 425 9.48 -3.55 -9.50
N VAL A 426 10.51 -3.92 -8.77
CA VAL A 426 11.90 -3.86 -9.26
C VAL A 426 12.24 -5.00 -10.22
N THR A 427 11.67 -6.21 -9.98
CA THR A 427 12.03 -7.43 -10.74
C THR A 427 11.05 -7.78 -11.85
N LYS A 428 9.77 -7.38 -11.73
CA LYS A 428 8.76 -7.67 -12.76
C LYS A 428 8.58 -6.43 -13.64
N ASP A 429 8.72 -6.58 -14.96
CA ASP A 429 8.47 -5.51 -15.92
C ASP A 429 6.96 -5.22 -15.98
N ILE A 430 6.47 -4.38 -15.05
CA ILE A 430 5.05 -4.11 -14.87
C ILE A 430 4.66 -2.92 -15.75
N GLU A 431 3.78 -3.16 -16.70
CA GLU A 431 3.29 -2.12 -17.64
C GLU A 431 1.90 -1.56 -17.26
N GLU A 432 1.22 -2.18 -16.30
CA GLU A 432 -0.09 -1.74 -15.77
C GLU A 432 0.07 -1.19 -14.34
N PRO A 433 -0.81 -0.30 -13.85
CA PRO A 433 -0.74 0.18 -12.47
C PRO A 433 -0.79 -0.99 -11.47
N TYR A 434 0.31 -1.16 -10.72
CA TYR A 434 0.47 -2.25 -9.76
C TYR A 434 -0.48 -2.07 -8.56
N ARG A 435 -1.09 -3.17 -8.13
CA ARG A 435 -1.82 -3.28 -6.87
C ARG A 435 -1.39 -4.52 -6.11
N MET A 436 -1.25 -4.38 -4.79
CA MET A 436 -1.01 -5.50 -3.91
C MET A 436 -2.27 -6.34 -3.75
N LEU A 437 -2.14 -7.64 -3.96
CA LEU A 437 -3.18 -8.65 -3.83
C LEU A 437 -2.64 -9.83 -3.05
N THR A 438 -3.50 -10.57 -2.37
CA THR A 438 -3.10 -11.79 -1.63
C THR A 438 -2.45 -12.86 -2.51
N SER A 439 -2.78 -12.87 -3.81
CA SER A 439 -2.17 -13.79 -4.79
C SER A 439 -0.74 -13.43 -5.20
N ARG A 440 -0.27 -12.22 -4.85
CA ARG A 440 1.10 -11.77 -5.17
C ARG A 440 2.14 -12.37 -4.24
N SER A 441 1.75 -12.73 -3.01
CA SER A 441 2.63 -13.36 -2.03
C SER A 441 2.46 -14.87 -2.04
N GLU A 442 3.54 -15.59 -2.23
CA GLU A 442 3.68 -17.02 -2.07
C GLU A 442 3.61 -17.46 -0.59
N PHE A 443 3.95 -16.55 0.34
CA PHE A 443 4.03 -16.80 1.78
C PHE A 443 2.86 -16.20 2.58
N ARG A 444 1.68 -16.05 1.96
CA ARG A 444 0.52 -15.33 2.54
C ARG A 444 0.02 -15.89 3.88
N LEU A 445 0.30 -17.14 4.23
CA LEU A 445 -0.07 -17.69 5.53
C LEU A 445 0.92 -17.28 6.64
N LEU A 446 2.18 -17.03 6.29
CA LEU A 446 3.17 -16.44 7.19
C LEU A 446 2.99 -14.91 7.29
N LEU A 447 2.59 -14.25 6.20
CA LEU A 447 2.45 -12.79 6.10
C LEU A 447 0.99 -12.36 6.34
N ARG A 448 0.51 -12.50 7.56
CA ARG A 448 -0.85 -12.12 7.93
C ARG A 448 -0.90 -10.71 8.51
N GLN A 449 -2.10 -10.10 8.52
CA GLN A 449 -2.30 -8.79 9.16
C GLN A 449 -2.15 -8.87 10.69
N ASP A 450 -2.53 -10.01 11.31
CA ASP A 450 -2.51 -10.20 12.75
C ASP A 450 -1.10 -10.31 13.34
N ASN A 451 -0.13 -10.80 12.56
CA ASN A 451 1.25 -10.99 12.99
C ASN A 451 2.26 -10.03 12.37
N ALA A 452 1.83 -8.88 11.86
CA ALA A 452 2.74 -7.90 11.29
C ALA A 452 3.73 -7.35 12.33
N ASP A 453 3.30 -7.21 13.59
CA ASP A 453 4.14 -6.81 14.70
C ASP A 453 5.27 -7.82 14.99
N GLU A 454 4.96 -9.13 15.00
CA GLU A 454 5.95 -10.19 15.16
C GLU A 454 7.08 -10.10 14.13
N ARG A 455 6.73 -9.77 12.88
CA ARG A 455 7.67 -9.75 11.77
C ARG A 455 8.49 -8.45 11.68
N LEU A 456 7.89 -7.30 12.01
CA LEU A 456 8.46 -6.00 11.65
C LEU A 456 8.72 -5.05 12.83
N THR A 457 8.08 -5.22 14.00
CA THR A 457 8.35 -4.36 15.15
C THR A 457 9.81 -4.42 15.62
N PRO A 458 10.49 -5.59 15.61
CA PRO A 458 11.93 -5.62 15.91
C PRO A 458 12.77 -4.83 14.92
N ILE A 459 12.37 -4.79 13.63
CA ILE A 459 13.05 -4.00 12.60
C ILE A 459 12.79 -2.50 12.85
N GLY A 460 11.52 -2.11 13.11
CA GLY A 460 11.15 -0.74 13.44
C GLY A 460 11.88 -0.18 14.65
N HIS A 461 12.07 -1.00 15.68
CA HIS A 461 12.87 -0.65 16.86
C HIS A 461 14.36 -0.50 16.54
N LYS A 462 14.94 -1.45 15.80
CA LYS A 462 16.34 -1.38 15.35
C LYS A 462 16.64 -0.13 14.52
N VAL A 463 15.68 0.28 13.67
CA VAL A 463 15.79 1.50 12.85
C VAL A 463 15.63 2.76 13.68
N GLY A 464 14.92 2.71 14.82
CA GLY A 464 14.70 3.86 15.72
C GLY A 464 13.32 4.53 15.56
N LEU A 465 12.38 3.95 14.83
CA LEU A 465 11.02 4.46 14.66
C LEU A 465 10.02 3.93 15.70
N ILE A 466 10.33 2.81 16.33
CA ILE A 466 9.60 2.23 17.47
C ILE A 466 10.40 2.47 18.73
N ASP A 467 9.80 3.12 19.72
CA ASP A 467 10.43 3.40 21.01
C ASP A 467 10.46 2.17 21.94
N ASP A 468 11.24 2.26 23.03
CA ASP A 468 11.41 1.16 23.99
C ASP A 468 10.10 0.78 24.67
N VAL A 469 9.17 1.70 24.86
CA VAL A 469 7.87 1.43 25.51
C VAL A 469 6.99 0.60 24.61
N GLN A 470 6.94 0.93 23.31
CA GLN A 470 6.20 0.16 22.31
C GLN A 470 6.85 -1.21 22.09
N TYR A 471 8.18 -1.27 22.02
CA TYR A 471 8.93 -2.51 21.87
C TYR A 471 8.72 -3.45 23.07
N LYS A 472 8.71 -2.89 24.29
CA LYS A 472 8.40 -3.68 25.48
C LYS A 472 6.99 -4.28 25.44
N ARG A 473 5.98 -3.52 25.05
CA ARG A 473 4.61 -4.06 24.89
C ARG A 473 4.56 -5.19 23.88
N PHE A 474 5.29 -5.05 22.79
CA PHE A 474 5.41 -6.11 21.79
C PHE A 474 6.03 -7.36 22.40
N THR A 475 7.17 -7.25 23.11
CA THR A 475 7.83 -8.39 23.75
C THR A 475 6.95 -9.06 24.82
N ASP A 476 6.28 -8.27 25.67
CA ASP A 476 5.34 -8.77 26.68
C ASP A 476 4.18 -9.56 26.02
N LYS A 477 3.67 -9.08 24.88
CA LYS A 477 2.66 -9.81 24.10
C LYS A 477 3.19 -11.14 23.56
N GLN A 478 4.40 -11.16 23.00
CA GLN A 478 5.01 -12.38 22.46
C GLN A 478 5.27 -13.42 23.58
N GLU A 479 5.78 -12.98 24.71
CA GLU A 479 5.95 -13.85 25.89
C GLU A 479 4.63 -14.44 26.37
N LEU A 480 3.56 -13.63 26.40
CA LEU A 480 2.23 -14.12 26.79
C LEU A 480 1.69 -15.15 25.78
N ILE A 481 1.87 -14.95 24.47
CA ILE A 481 1.49 -15.93 23.44
C ILE A 481 2.20 -17.27 23.68
N GLN A 482 3.52 -17.24 23.88
CA GLN A 482 4.30 -18.46 24.11
C GLN A 482 3.89 -19.17 25.40
N ARG A 483 3.74 -18.41 26.49
CA ARG A 483 3.26 -18.95 27.78
C ARG A 483 1.88 -19.62 27.65
N GLN A 484 0.96 -19.03 26.88
CA GLN A 484 -0.36 -19.61 26.68
C GLN A 484 -0.32 -20.90 25.86
N ILE A 485 0.54 -20.99 24.85
CA ILE A 485 0.72 -22.22 24.07
C ILE A 485 1.25 -23.35 24.96
N GLU A 486 2.22 -23.08 25.84
CA GLU A 486 2.75 -24.06 26.77
C GLU A 486 1.69 -24.49 27.83
N LEU A 487 0.96 -23.53 28.38
CA LEU A 487 -0.13 -23.80 29.32
C LEU A 487 -1.21 -24.70 28.68
N LEU A 488 -1.59 -24.48 27.44
CA LEU A 488 -2.54 -25.33 26.70
C LEU A 488 -1.99 -26.75 26.46
N LYS A 489 -0.67 -26.91 26.26
CA LYS A 489 -0.02 -28.22 26.12
C LYS A 489 0.02 -28.99 27.44
N GLU A 490 0.18 -28.32 28.58
CA GLU A 490 0.29 -28.93 29.89
C GLU A 490 -1.09 -29.26 30.49
N THR A 491 -2.09 -28.39 30.25
CA THR A 491 -3.41 -28.51 30.87
C THR A 491 -4.23 -29.62 30.22
N LYS A 492 -4.75 -30.55 31.07
CA LYS A 492 -5.61 -31.64 30.66
C LYS A 492 -7.04 -31.39 31.12
N LEU A 493 -7.99 -31.38 30.19
CA LEU A 493 -9.42 -31.33 30.46
C LEU A 493 -9.94 -32.75 30.73
N SER A 494 -10.54 -32.95 31.89
CA SER A 494 -11.21 -34.21 32.24
C SER A 494 -12.64 -34.24 31.75
N LYS A 495 -13.15 -35.40 31.38
CA LYS A 495 -14.56 -35.57 31.01
C LYS A 495 -15.46 -35.33 32.23
N SER A 496 -16.54 -34.56 32.01
CA SER A 496 -17.61 -34.35 32.98
C SER A 496 -18.91 -34.00 32.25
N ASP A 497 -20.05 -34.11 32.90
CA ASP A 497 -21.36 -33.75 32.33
C ASP A 497 -21.39 -32.29 31.86
N GLU A 498 -20.72 -31.39 32.56
CA GLU A 498 -20.61 -29.98 32.19
C GLU A 498 -19.78 -29.78 30.91
N VAL A 499 -18.62 -30.44 30.81
CA VAL A 499 -17.76 -30.43 29.64
C VAL A 499 -18.50 -31.00 28.42
N ASP A 500 -19.17 -32.14 28.58
CA ASP A 500 -19.94 -32.78 27.50
C ASP A 500 -21.08 -31.88 27.04
N ARG A 501 -21.76 -31.15 27.95
CA ARG A 501 -22.81 -30.19 27.62
C ARG A 501 -22.30 -29.00 26.80
N ILE A 502 -21.16 -28.40 27.19
CA ILE A 502 -20.56 -27.28 26.49
C ILE A 502 -20.10 -27.73 25.08
N LEU A 503 -19.36 -28.84 25.00
CA LEU A 503 -18.85 -29.36 23.75
C LEU A 503 -19.96 -29.75 22.76
N ALA A 504 -21.08 -30.33 23.28
CA ALA A 504 -22.23 -30.70 22.45
C ALA A 504 -22.88 -29.50 21.77
N GLN A 505 -22.85 -28.30 22.34
CA GLN A 505 -23.34 -27.07 21.71
C GLN A 505 -22.56 -26.70 20.44
N HIS A 506 -21.32 -27.20 20.32
CA HIS A 506 -20.42 -26.98 19.19
C HIS A 506 -20.27 -28.21 18.30
N ASN A 507 -21.15 -29.22 18.44
CA ASN A 507 -21.09 -30.51 17.76
C ASN A 507 -19.76 -31.25 17.98
N GLU A 508 -19.22 -31.17 19.21
CA GLU A 508 -17.96 -31.79 19.65
C GLU A 508 -18.19 -32.63 20.88
N GLY A 509 -17.23 -33.48 21.20
CA GLY A 509 -17.24 -34.32 22.37
C GLY A 509 -15.87 -34.94 22.66
N ILE A 510 -15.72 -35.50 23.88
CA ILE A 510 -14.51 -36.23 24.27
C ILE A 510 -14.89 -37.57 24.94
N ASP A 511 -14.20 -38.65 24.56
CA ASP A 511 -14.40 -39.97 25.19
C ASP A 511 -13.62 -40.12 26.47
N ARG A 512 -12.49 -39.43 26.58
CA ARG A 512 -11.54 -39.43 27.68
C ARG A 512 -10.92 -38.06 27.87
N GLY A 513 -10.19 -37.85 28.96
CA GLY A 513 -9.45 -36.59 29.15
C GLY A 513 -8.53 -36.26 27.99
N ILE A 514 -8.55 -34.99 27.52
CA ILE A 514 -7.80 -34.46 26.39
C ILE A 514 -6.97 -33.26 26.84
N ARG A 515 -5.80 -33.02 26.22
CA ARG A 515 -5.05 -31.76 26.41
C ARG A 515 -5.75 -30.62 25.68
N LEU A 516 -5.79 -29.44 26.30
CA LEU A 516 -6.45 -28.28 25.71
C LEU A 516 -5.85 -27.89 24.37
N TYR A 517 -4.53 -28.08 24.18
CA TYR A 517 -3.84 -27.88 22.89
C TYR A 517 -4.42 -28.75 21.77
N GLU A 518 -4.68 -30.05 22.05
CA GLU A 518 -5.27 -30.97 21.07
C GLU A 518 -6.77 -30.67 20.82
N LEU A 519 -7.46 -30.20 21.85
CA LEU A 519 -8.85 -29.78 21.72
C LEU A 519 -8.98 -28.53 20.83
N LEU A 520 -8.12 -27.53 21.02
CA LEU A 520 -8.13 -26.29 20.26
C LEU A 520 -7.76 -26.48 18.77
N LYS A 521 -7.08 -27.55 18.39
CA LYS A 521 -6.84 -27.91 16.98
C LYS A 521 -8.11 -28.22 16.20
N ARG A 522 -9.19 -28.59 16.89
CA ARG A 522 -10.45 -28.95 16.22
C ARG A 522 -11.11 -27.73 15.59
N PRO A 523 -11.67 -27.87 14.38
CA PRO A 523 -12.24 -26.72 13.66
C PRO A 523 -13.33 -25.97 14.43
N ASN A 524 -14.20 -26.69 15.15
CA ASN A 524 -15.34 -26.11 15.85
C ASN A 524 -15.01 -25.54 17.23
N ILE A 525 -13.79 -25.73 17.73
CA ILE A 525 -13.36 -25.25 19.04
C ILE A 525 -12.55 -23.94 18.83
N SER A 526 -13.02 -22.86 19.41
CA SER A 526 -12.32 -21.56 19.47
C SER A 526 -11.72 -21.35 20.86
N TYR A 527 -10.80 -20.38 20.99
CA TYR A 527 -10.20 -20.06 22.28
C TYR A 527 -11.24 -19.61 23.33
N PRO A 528 -12.28 -18.81 23.03
CA PRO A 528 -13.35 -18.51 23.98
C PRO A 528 -14.06 -19.75 24.54
N ILE A 529 -14.19 -20.82 23.76
CA ILE A 529 -14.73 -22.10 24.27
C ILE A 529 -13.78 -22.74 25.30
N ILE A 530 -12.47 -22.60 25.10
CA ILE A 530 -11.46 -23.04 26.09
C ILE A 530 -11.63 -22.26 27.40
N GLN A 531 -11.85 -20.95 27.34
CA GLN A 531 -12.13 -20.11 28.52
C GLN A 531 -13.39 -20.56 29.24
N GLU A 532 -14.48 -20.87 28.52
CA GLU A 532 -15.73 -21.37 29.08
C GLU A 532 -15.55 -22.76 29.75
N LEU A 533 -14.78 -23.66 29.12
CA LEU A 533 -14.52 -24.99 29.61
C LEU A 533 -13.65 -25.02 30.88
N THR A 534 -12.68 -24.12 30.96
CA THR A 534 -11.72 -24.11 32.08
C THR A 534 -12.20 -23.29 33.26
N LYS A 535 -12.89 -22.16 33.00
CA LYS A 535 -13.26 -21.15 34.02
C LYS A 535 -12.07 -20.70 34.87
N ASP A 536 -10.87 -20.82 34.32
CA ASP A 536 -9.62 -20.50 34.98
C ASP A 536 -9.09 -19.17 34.49
N ALA A 537 -8.81 -18.24 35.41
CA ALA A 537 -8.30 -16.90 35.11
C ALA A 537 -6.99 -16.89 34.31
N ASN A 538 -6.21 -17.97 34.34
CA ASN A 538 -5.00 -18.11 33.54
C ASN A 538 -5.29 -18.14 32.01
N PHE A 539 -6.52 -18.43 31.61
CA PHE A 539 -6.97 -18.42 30.22
C PHE A 539 -7.72 -17.13 29.84
N ASP A 540 -7.94 -16.22 30.80
CA ASP A 540 -8.54 -14.89 30.52
C ASP A 540 -7.47 -13.92 30.03
N ILE A 541 -7.25 -13.91 28.72
CA ILE A 541 -6.21 -13.13 28.05
C ILE A 541 -6.81 -12.23 26.97
N PRO A 542 -6.12 -11.14 26.58
CA PRO A 542 -6.58 -10.23 25.53
C PRO A 542 -6.88 -10.93 24.20
N LYS A 543 -7.87 -10.39 23.49
CA LYS A 543 -8.37 -10.95 22.23
C LYS A 543 -7.27 -11.14 21.19
N ASP A 544 -6.43 -10.13 20.98
CA ASP A 544 -5.34 -10.17 20.00
C ASP A 544 -4.27 -11.21 20.33
N VAL A 545 -4.13 -11.57 21.61
CA VAL A 545 -3.26 -12.66 22.07
C VAL A 545 -3.91 -14.02 21.78
N TYR A 546 -5.17 -14.24 22.23
CA TYR A 546 -5.80 -15.54 22.04
C TYR A 546 -6.07 -15.86 20.56
N GLU A 547 -6.39 -14.87 19.73
CA GLU A 547 -6.51 -15.07 18.27
C GLU A 547 -5.18 -15.54 17.65
N SER A 548 -4.05 -14.96 18.07
CA SER A 548 -2.73 -15.39 17.63
C SER A 548 -2.42 -16.83 18.08
N VAL A 549 -2.71 -17.17 19.35
CA VAL A 549 -2.55 -18.54 19.89
C VAL A 549 -3.39 -19.54 19.10
N GLU A 550 -4.66 -19.22 18.83
CA GLU A 550 -5.56 -20.08 18.07
C GLU A 550 -5.04 -20.34 16.65
N ILE A 551 -4.58 -19.29 15.96
CA ILE A 551 -4.02 -19.40 14.60
C ILE A 551 -2.76 -20.26 14.61
N LEU A 552 -1.82 -20.01 15.53
CA LEU A 552 -0.56 -20.76 15.61
C LEU A 552 -0.81 -22.26 15.86
N ILE A 553 -1.80 -22.61 16.70
CA ILE A 553 -2.12 -24.01 17.00
C ILE A 553 -2.87 -24.68 15.84
N LYS A 554 -3.90 -24.05 15.29
CA LYS A 554 -4.72 -24.65 14.22
C LYS A 554 -3.97 -24.80 12.90
N TYR A 555 -3.05 -23.90 12.61
CA TYR A 555 -2.31 -23.88 11.35
C TYR A 555 -0.86 -24.38 11.45
N ASP A 556 -0.44 -24.95 12.60
CA ASP A 556 0.93 -25.40 12.88
C ASP A 556 1.56 -26.18 11.72
N GLY A 557 0.88 -27.21 11.20
CA GLY A 557 1.40 -28.04 10.10
C GLY A 557 1.53 -27.29 8.76
N TYR A 558 0.67 -26.29 8.51
CA TYR A 558 0.77 -25.45 7.30
C TYR A 558 1.87 -24.41 7.43
N LEU A 559 2.02 -23.82 8.61
CA LEU A 559 3.07 -22.86 8.92
C LEU A 559 4.45 -23.50 8.77
N LYS A 560 4.67 -24.69 9.33
CA LYS A 560 5.93 -25.45 9.18
C LYS A 560 6.30 -25.68 7.72
N ARG A 561 5.35 -26.12 6.89
CA ARG A 561 5.61 -26.31 5.45
C ARG A 561 5.97 -25.01 4.73
N GLN A 562 5.32 -23.89 5.08
CA GLN A 562 5.68 -22.60 4.50
C GLN A 562 7.05 -22.11 4.98
N THR A 563 7.40 -22.36 6.25
CA THR A 563 8.75 -22.03 6.75
C THR A 563 9.83 -22.79 5.98
N GLU A 564 9.63 -24.10 5.74
CA GLU A 564 10.54 -24.90 4.90
C GLU A 564 10.69 -24.32 3.47
N GLN A 565 9.59 -23.79 2.90
CA GLN A 565 9.63 -23.12 1.60
C GLN A 565 10.42 -21.80 1.66
N VAL A 566 10.28 -21.03 2.74
CA VAL A 566 11.07 -19.82 2.99
C VAL A 566 12.56 -20.17 3.09
N ASP A 567 12.93 -21.16 3.90
CA ASP A 567 14.32 -21.60 4.08
C ASP A 567 14.96 -21.99 2.72
N ASN A 568 14.21 -22.65 1.86
CA ASN A 568 14.68 -23.02 0.53
C ASN A 568 14.82 -21.79 -0.39
N SER A 569 13.88 -20.82 -0.31
CA SER A 569 13.99 -19.56 -1.07
C SER A 569 15.17 -18.71 -0.58
N GLU A 570 15.42 -18.66 0.73
CA GLU A 570 16.53 -17.92 1.31
C GLU A 570 17.89 -18.50 0.94
N LYS A 571 17.98 -19.81 0.71
CA LYS A 571 19.21 -20.41 0.13
C LYS A 571 19.54 -19.79 -1.23
N LEU A 572 18.53 -19.61 -2.10
CA LEU A 572 18.73 -18.97 -3.40
C LEU A 572 19.04 -17.46 -3.28
N GLU A 573 18.54 -16.78 -2.23
CA GLU A 573 18.91 -15.37 -1.95
C GLU A 573 20.37 -15.22 -1.53
N LYS A 574 20.98 -16.25 -0.94
CA LYS A 574 22.40 -16.24 -0.58
C LYS A 574 23.35 -16.33 -1.79
N PHE A 575 22.86 -16.85 -2.90
CA PHE A 575 23.63 -16.86 -4.16
C PHE A 575 23.64 -15.46 -4.78
N ARG A 576 24.65 -14.67 -4.40
CA ARG A 576 24.87 -13.33 -4.94
C ARG A 576 25.36 -13.41 -6.38
N ILE A 577 24.79 -12.58 -7.24
CA ILE A 577 25.23 -12.37 -8.61
C ILE A 577 26.18 -11.17 -8.61
N PRO A 578 27.42 -11.31 -9.13
CA PRO A 578 28.38 -10.19 -9.20
C PRO A 578 27.79 -9.02 -10.00
N GLU A 579 28.00 -7.78 -9.51
CA GLU A 579 27.46 -6.58 -10.17
C GLU A 579 28.02 -6.37 -11.58
N ASN A 580 29.27 -6.78 -11.80
CA ASN A 580 29.98 -6.68 -13.08
C ASN A 580 29.85 -7.91 -13.96
N ILE A 581 28.87 -8.79 -13.71
CA ILE A 581 28.63 -9.98 -14.54
C ILE A 581 28.31 -9.60 -15.99
N ASP A 582 28.99 -10.27 -16.93
CA ASP A 582 28.65 -10.19 -18.35
C ASP A 582 27.67 -11.30 -18.74
N TYR A 583 26.38 -10.95 -18.78
CA TYR A 583 25.32 -11.90 -19.19
C TYR A 583 25.42 -12.32 -20.67
N THR A 584 26.16 -11.57 -21.51
CA THR A 584 26.33 -11.91 -22.94
C THR A 584 27.25 -13.13 -23.14
N SER A 585 28.20 -13.31 -22.24
CA SER A 585 29.18 -14.40 -22.24
C SER A 585 28.62 -15.71 -21.68
N ILE A 586 27.44 -15.72 -21.04
CA ILE A 586 26.89 -16.92 -20.40
C ILE A 586 26.33 -17.86 -21.47
N PRO A 587 26.89 -19.09 -21.62
CA PRO A 587 26.40 -20.04 -22.61
C PRO A 587 25.07 -20.67 -22.19
N HIS A 588 24.32 -21.13 -23.17
CA HIS A 588 23.10 -21.96 -23.01
C HIS A 588 21.92 -21.32 -22.30
N ILE A 589 21.94 -20.01 -21.97
CA ILE A 589 20.75 -19.28 -21.53
C ILE A 589 19.99 -18.73 -22.74
N SER A 590 18.64 -18.69 -22.63
CA SER A 590 17.82 -18.16 -23.72
C SER A 590 18.06 -16.66 -23.95
N THR A 591 17.88 -16.20 -25.19
CA THR A 591 18.04 -14.77 -25.53
C THR A 591 17.11 -13.89 -24.70
N GLU A 592 15.85 -14.32 -24.52
CA GLU A 592 14.89 -13.61 -23.67
C GLU A 592 15.37 -13.47 -22.22
N THR A 593 15.86 -14.58 -21.62
CA THR A 593 16.43 -14.54 -20.27
C THR A 593 17.62 -13.59 -20.20
N ARG A 594 18.52 -13.64 -21.18
CA ARG A 594 19.70 -12.76 -21.25
C ARG A 594 19.31 -11.30 -21.26
N ASP A 595 18.39 -10.91 -22.16
CA ASP A 595 17.93 -9.53 -22.28
C ASP A 595 17.27 -9.02 -20.99
N ARG A 596 16.47 -9.88 -20.35
CA ARG A 596 15.84 -9.57 -19.06
C ARG A 596 16.88 -9.38 -17.94
N LEU A 597 17.88 -10.26 -17.83
CA LEU A 597 18.93 -10.16 -16.84
C LEU A 597 19.79 -8.91 -17.03
N ILE A 598 20.13 -8.55 -18.28
CA ILE A 598 20.86 -7.31 -18.61
C ILE A 598 20.04 -6.08 -18.18
N LYS A 599 18.73 -6.07 -18.47
CA LYS A 599 17.83 -4.94 -18.16
C LYS A 599 17.64 -4.74 -16.66
N ILE A 600 17.42 -5.83 -15.92
CA ILE A 600 17.01 -5.78 -14.50
C ILE A 600 18.21 -5.80 -13.56
N ARG A 601 19.31 -6.48 -13.92
CA ARG A 601 20.52 -6.63 -13.10
C ARG A 601 20.19 -7.16 -11.70
N PRO A 602 19.63 -8.37 -11.56
CA PRO A 602 19.30 -8.93 -10.25
C PRO A 602 20.55 -9.15 -9.41
N LYS A 603 20.45 -8.89 -8.09
CA LYS A 603 21.54 -9.06 -7.14
C LYS A 603 21.70 -10.50 -6.65
N THR A 604 20.63 -11.31 -6.77
CA THR A 604 20.61 -12.69 -6.29
C THR A 604 19.99 -13.64 -7.31
N LEU A 605 20.29 -14.94 -7.17
CA LEU A 605 19.71 -15.98 -8.02
C LEU A 605 18.18 -16.08 -7.80
N ALA A 606 17.72 -15.86 -6.56
CA ALA A 606 16.28 -15.82 -6.26
C ALA A 606 15.58 -14.65 -6.99
N GLN A 607 16.18 -13.45 -7.00
CA GLN A 607 15.67 -12.32 -7.78
C GLN A 607 15.62 -12.66 -9.28
N ALA A 608 16.69 -13.25 -9.82
CA ALA A 608 16.74 -13.69 -11.21
C ALA A 608 15.59 -14.67 -11.55
N SER A 609 15.30 -15.61 -10.65
CA SER A 609 14.23 -16.61 -10.86
C SER A 609 12.81 -16.02 -10.91
N ARG A 610 12.60 -14.84 -10.32
CA ARG A 610 11.29 -14.15 -10.28
C ARG A 610 11.04 -13.22 -11.47
N ILE A 611 12.07 -12.97 -12.29
CA ILE A 611 11.94 -12.12 -13.48
C ILE A 611 11.04 -12.82 -14.51
N GLY A 612 9.99 -12.14 -14.96
CA GLY A 612 9.11 -12.66 -16.01
C GLY A 612 9.88 -12.99 -17.30
N GLY A 613 9.72 -14.18 -17.83
CA GLY A 613 10.45 -14.67 -19.01
C GLY A 613 11.76 -15.41 -18.72
N VAL A 614 12.25 -15.39 -17.49
CA VAL A 614 13.40 -16.21 -17.08
C VAL A 614 12.93 -17.64 -16.78
N LYS A 615 13.57 -18.62 -17.38
CA LYS A 615 13.16 -20.03 -17.28
C LYS A 615 13.90 -20.74 -16.12
N PRO A 616 13.28 -21.71 -15.44
CA PRO A 616 13.94 -22.51 -14.39
C PRO A 616 15.25 -23.17 -14.84
N ALA A 617 15.31 -23.63 -16.09
CA ALA A 617 16.52 -24.22 -16.67
C ALA A 617 17.68 -23.20 -16.74
N ASP A 618 17.38 -21.95 -17.10
CA ASP A 618 18.39 -20.89 -17.18
C ASP A 618 18.91 -20.52 -15.78
N ILE A 619 18.04 -20.57 -14.75
CA ILE A 619 18.44 -20.40 -13.34
C ILE A 619 19.37 -21.51 -12.87
N SER A 620 19.11 -22.76 -13.27
CA SER A 620 19.99 -23.87 -12.94
C SER A 620 21.38 -23.70 -13.57
N ILE A 621 21.46 -23.18 -14.79
CA ILE A 621 22.75 -22.86 -15.45
C ILE A 621 23.48 -21.77 -14.69
N LEU A 622 22.80 -20.68 -14.33
CA LEU A 622 23.36 -19.59 -13.54
C LEU A 622 23.88 -20.10 -12.18
N MET A 623 23.12 -20.95 -11.50
CA MET A 623 23.51 -21.54 -10.22
C MET A 623 24.83 -22.33 -10.33
N VAL A 624 24.93 -23.22 -11.31
CA VAL A 624 26.14 -24.01 -11.54
C VAL A 624 27.35 -23.11 -11.85
N LEU A 625 27.16 -22.04 -12.63
CA LEU A 625 28.21 -21.11 -12.96
C LEU A 625 28.66 -20.30 -11.72
N LEU A 626 27.71 -19.86 -10.88
CA LEU A 626 27.99 -19.17 -9.61
C LEU A 626 28.76 -20.05 -8.64
N GLU A 627 28.41 -21.33 -8.51
CA GLU A 627 29.13 -22.29 -7.67
C GLU A 627 30.57 -22.56 -8.15
N ARG A 628 30.77 -22.52 -9.46
CA ARG A 628 32.11 -22.78 -10.04
C ARG A 628 33.01 -21.54 -10.11
N HIS A 629 32.53 -20.36 -9.71
CA HIS A 629 33.24 -19.08 -9.84
C HIS A 629 33.72 -18.79 -11.29
N GLN A 630 33.03 -19.30 -12.29
CA GLN A 630 33.38 -19.16 -13.71
C GLN A 630 32.60 -17.98 -14.34
N PHE A 631 33.00 -16.73 -14.00
CA PHE A 631 32.47 -15.55 -14.67
C PHE A 631 33.58 -14.80 -15.42
N SER A 632 33.24 -14.43 -16.67
CA SER A 632 33.94 -13.32 -17.32
C SER A 632 33.43 -12.03 -16.68
N THR A 633 34.24 -11.33 -15.94
CA THR A 633 33.96 -9.96 -15.49
C THR A 633 34.17 -9.01 -16.64
N VAL A 634 33.27 -8.03 -16.81
CA VAL A 634 33.52 -6.92 -17.74
C VAL A 634 34.78 -6.19 -17.21
N GLN A 635 35.87 -6.24 -17.94
CA GLN A 635 37.02 -5.39 -17.64
C GLN A 635 36.58 -3.94 -17.88
N GLU A 636 36.75 -3.09 -16.88
CA GLU A 636 36.60 -1.64 -17.05
C GLU A 636 37.58 -1.21 -18.15
N SER A 637 37.04 -0.76 -19.29
CA SER A 637 37.74 -0.13 -20.39
C SER A 637 37.44 1.36 -20.42
#